data_a9986e16fa8a2584c278f688cbd890ff
#
_entry.id   a9986e16fa8a2584c278f688cbd890ff
#
_cell.length_a   1.000
_cell.length_b   1.000
_cell.length_c   1.000
_cell.angle_alpha   90.00
_cell.angle_beta   90.00
_cell.angle_gamma   90.00
#
_symmetry.space_group_name_H-M   'P 1'
#
loop_
_entity.id
_entity.type
_entity.pdbx_description
1 polymer ?
#
loop_
_entity_poly.entity_id
_entity_poly.type
_entity_poly.pdbx_seq_one_letter_code
_entity_poly.pdbx_strand_id
1 'polypeptide(L)'
;MIAIASDHGGYHLKEHIKAYLAAKGITCQDFGTDSTESCDYPVFGKAAAEAVASGQCEKGIVICTTGIGISITANKVKGIRCALCADSLSAEMTRRHNNANMLAMGAGIVGPNLAERIVDTFLNTEFEGGRHQRRVDLISAMEE
;
A
#
# COMPACT_ATOMS: atom_id res chain seq x y z
N MET A 1 -1.03 -11.96 6.05
CA MET A 1 0.24 -11.64 5.36
C MET A 1 0.08 -10.33 4.60
N ILE A 2 1.06 -9.44 4.72
CA ILE A 2 1.05 -8.13 4.06
C ILE A 2 2.01 -8.18 2.87
N ALA A 3 1.54 -7.83 1.67
CA ALA A 3 2.41 -7.68 0.52
C ALA A 3 3.16 -6.35 0.66
N ILE A 4 4.46 -6.34 0.37
CA ILE A 4 5.23 -5.11 0.37
C ILE A 4 6.14 -5.08 -0.85
N ALA A 5 6.25 -3.93 -1.49
CA ALA A 5 7.11 -3.74 -2.66
C ALA A 5 7.56 -2.30 -2.77
N SER A 6 8.66 -2.10 -3.45
CA SER A 6 9.16 -0.76 -3.78
C SER A 6 10.00 -0.81 -5.04
N ASP A 7 10.29 0.36 -5.59
CA ASP A 7 11.38 0.52 -6.53
C ASP A 7 12.68 0.88 -5.76
N HIS A 8 13.72 1.25 -6.51
CA HIS A 8 14.99 1.64 -5.93
C HIS A 8 14.88 2.85 -4.99
N GLY A 9 13.99 3.81 -5.31
CA GLY A 9 13.80 5.00 -4.49
C GLY A 9 13.10 4.72 -3.17
N GLY A 10 12.31 3.66 -3.11
CA GLY A 10 11.61 3.25 -1.89
C GLY A 10 12.27 2.12 -1.12
N TYR A 11 13.41 1.61 -1.60
CA TYR A 11 14.01 0.40 -1.03
C TYR A 11 14.33 0.53 0.46
N HIS A 12 15.00 1.60 0.88
CA HIS A 12 15.37 1.75 2.30
C HIS A 12 14.16 1.88 3.20
N LEU A 13 13.14 2.63 2.77
CA LEU A 13 11.91 2.74 3.56
C LEU A 13 11.16 1.41 3.62
N LYS A 14 11.14 0.66 2.52
CA LYS A 14 10.55 -0.69 2.51
C LYS A 14 11.22 -1.59 3.53
N GLU A 15 12.55 -1.63 3.56
CA GLU A 15 13.29 -2.45 4.51
C GLU A 15 13.03 -2.00 5.94
N HIS A 16 12.94 -0.70 6.18
CA HIS A 16 12.61 -0.16 7.49
C HIS A 16 11.21 -0.62 7.96
N ILE A 17 10.21 -0.52 7.09
CA ILE A 17 8.83 -0.94 7.42
C ILE A 17 8.75 -2.45 7.62
N LYS A 18 9.46 -3.24 6.81
CA LYS A 18 9.51 -4.70 7.01
C LYS A 18 10.02 -5.05 8.40
N ALA A 19 11.11 -4.43 8.82
CA ALA A 19 11.69 -4.66 10.15
C ALA A 19 10.75 -4.19 11.27
N TYR A 20 10.11 -3.05 11.07
CA TYR A 20 9.14 -2.51 12.02
C TYR A 20 7.96 -3.45 12.23
N LEU A 21 7.40 -3.97 11.15
CA LEU A 21 6.26 -4.90 11.21
C LEU A 21 6.68 -6.26 11.78
N ALA A 22 7.87 -6.75 11.41
CA ALA A 22 8.39 -8.02 11.94
C ALA A 22 8.52 -7.95 13.46
N ALA A 23 8.97 -6.82 14.01
CA ALA A 23 9.09 -6.63 15.45
C ALA A 23 7.72 -6.68 16.16
N LYS A 24 6.64 -6.46 15.44
CA LYS A 24 5.27 -6.56 15.94
C LYS A 24 4.61 -7.92 15.65
N GLY A 25 5.36 -8.85 15.08
CA GLY A 25 4.84 -10.16 14.72
C GLY A 25 4.02 -10.19 13.43
N ILE A 26 4.10 -9.13 12.62
CA ILE A 26 3.38 -9.06 11.34
C ILE A 26 4.30 -9.49 10.22
N THR A 27 3.90 -10.52 9.49
CA THR A 27 4.69 -11.09 8.40
C THR A 27 4.41 -10.36 7.10
N CYS A 28 5.49 -9.96 6.40
CA CYS A 28 5.41 -9.37 5.06
C CYS A 28 5.93 -10.35 4.03
N GLN A 29 5.30 -10.37 2.86
CA GLN A 29 5.86 -11.00 1.67
C GLN A 29 6.41 -9.88 0.78
N ASP A 30 7.71 -9.92 0.53
CA ASP A 30 8.43 -8.91 -0.23
C ASP A 30 8.44 -9.28 -1.72
N PHE A 31 7.87 -8.39 -2.54
CA PHE A 31 7.80 -8.58 -3.99
C PHE A 31 8.88 -7.79 -4.75
N GLY A 32 9.83 -7.20 -4.03
CA GLY A 32 10.96 -6.48 -4.59
C GLY A 32 10.76 -4.95 -4.51
N THR A 33 11.72 -4.12 -4.93
CA THR A 33 13.04 -4.61 -5.40
C THR A 33 13.94 -4.99 -4.21
N ASP A 34 15.12 -5.53 -4.51
CA ASP A 34 16.05 -5.99 -3.47
C ASP A 34 17.35 -5.16 -3.43
N SER A 35 17.39 -4.03 -4.08
CA SER A 35 18.58 -3.16 -4.11
C SER A 35 18.22 -1.71 -4.41
N THR A 36 19.23 -0.83 -4.40
CA THR A 36 19.08 0.58 -4.76
C THR A 36 19.40 0.85 -6.23
N GLU A 37 19.68 -0.19 -7.01
CA GLU A 37 19.92 -0.04 -8.45
C GLU A 37 18.64 0.36 -9.15
N SER A 38 18.74 1.29 -10.11
CA SER A 38 17.59 1.81 -10.84
C SER A 38 16.76 0.68 -11.47
N CYS A 39 15.45 0.77 -11.25
CA CYS A 39 14.50 -0.21 -11.76
C CYS A 39 13.15 0.47 -12.02
N ASP A 40 12.24 -0.26 -12.64
CA ASP A 40 10.94 0.25 -13.04
C ASP A 40 9.86 -0.11 -12.00
N TYR A 41 9.33 0.89 -11.32
CA TYR A 41 8.35 0.71 -10.24
C TYR A 41 7.10 -0.08 -10.66
N PRO A 42 6.60 -0.01 -11.93
CA PRO A 42 5.40 -0.76 -12.27
C PRO A 42 5.54 -2.27 -12.14
N VAL A 43 6.73 -2.81 -12.37
CA VAL A 43 6.98 -4.26 -12.24
C VAL A 43 6.68 -4.73 -10.81
N PHE A 44 7.18 -3.99 -9.82
CA PHE A 44 7.05 -4.36 -8.41
C PHE A 44 5.67 -3.99 -7.84
N GLY A 45 5.15 -2.83 -8.24
CA GLY A 45 3.81 -2.42 -7.83
C GLY A 45 2.74 -3.38 -8.33
N LYS A 46 2.86 -3.85 -9.56
CA LYS A 46 1.94 -4.84 -10.13
C LYS A 46 1.98 -6.16 -9.37
N ALA A 47 3.19 -6.64 -9.07
CA ALA A 47 3.34 -7.93 -8.38
C ALA A 47 2.67 -7.91 -7.00
N ALA A 48 2.89 -6.85 -6.22
CA ALA A 48 2.25 -6.70 -4.91
C ALA A 48 0.73 -6.57 -5.04
N ALA A 49 0.26 -5.79 -6.00
CA ALA A 49 -1.17 -5.59 -6.22
C ALA A 49 -1.88 -6.89 -6.61
N GLU A 50 -1.26 -7.69 -7.47
CA GLU A 50 -1.82 -8.98 -7.87
C GLU A 50 -1.90 -9.96 -6.69
N ALA A 51 -0.92 -9.92 -5.78
CA ALA A 51 -0.96 -10.74 -4.58
C ALA A 51 -2.13 -10.37 -3.66
N VAL A 52 -2.45 -9.08 -3.58
CA VAL A 52 -3.60 -8.61 -2.80
C VAL A 52 -4.91 -8.94 -3.51
N ALA A 53 -4.99 -8.68 -4.81
CA ALA A 53 -6.20 -8.93 -5.60
C ALA A 53 -6.59 -10.41 -5.62
N SER A 54 -5.61 -11.31 -5.62
CA SER A 54 -5.86 -12.76 -5.62
C SER A 54 -6.22 -13.32 -4.24
N GLY A 55 -6.07 -12.54 -3.18
CA GLY A 55 -6.29 -13.00 -1.81
C GLY A 55 -5.09 -13.68 -1.17
N GLN A 56 -3.97 -13.79 -1.88
CA GLN A 56 -2.73 -14.33 -1.31
C GLN A 56 -2.26 -13.49 -0.13
N CYS A 57 -2.42 -12.18 -0.23
CA CYS A 57 -2.16 -11.24 0.86
C CYS A 57 -3.44 -10.44 1.11
N GLU A 58 -3.70 -10.10 2.37
CA GLU A 58 -4.94 -9.37 2.72
C GLU A 58 -4.84 -7.87 2.47
N LYS A 59 -3.64 -7.30 2.60
CA LYS A 59 -3.36 -5.88 2.34
C LYS A 59 -1.97 -5.75 1.75
N GLY A 60 -1.68 -4.60 1.15
CA GLY A 60 -0.39 -4.33 0.56
C GLY A 60 0.12 -2.93 0.83
N ILE A 61 1.44 -2.78 0.81
CA ILE A 61 2.14 -1.51 0.98
C ILE A 61 3.12 -1.39 -0.19
N VAL A 62 3.04 -0.28 -0.92
CA VAL A 62 3.95 -0.02 -2.04
C VAL A 62 4.60 1.35 -1.88
N ILE A 63 5.89 1.44 -2.20
CA ILE A 63 6.69 2.63 -1.93
C ILE A 63 7.57 2.95 -3.14
N CYS A 64 7.55 4.20 -3.58
CA CYS A 64 8.54 4.73 -4.51
C CYS A 64 8.99 6.10 -4.00
N THR A 65 9.69 6.90 -4.80
CA THR A 65 10.19 8.19 -4.31
C THR A 65 9.04 9.13 -3.90
N THR A 66 7.98 9.21 -4.69
CA THR A 66 6.81 10.06 -4.40
C THR A 66 5.58 9.27 -3.96
N GLY A 67 5.57 7.97 -4.21
CA GLY A 67 4.40 7.12 -4.03
C GLY A 67 3.37 7.24 -5.15
N ILE A 68 3.50 8.24 -6.01
CA ILE A 68 2.50 8.53 -7.04
C ILE A 68 2.46 7.46 -8.12
N GLY A 69 3.60 7.23 -8.78
CA GLY A 69 3.66 6.27 -9.90
C GLY A 69 3.27 4.87 -9.48
N ILE A 70 3.74 4.43 -8.31
CA ILE A 70 3.45 3.08 -7.85
C ILE A 70 1.99 2.93 -7.38
N SER A 71 1.36 4.02 -6.90
CA SER A 71 -0.06 3.99 -6.56
C SER A 71 -0.93 3.89 -7.82
N ILE A 72 -0.56 4.62 -8.86
CA ILE A 72 -1.26 4.54 -10.16
C ILE A 72 -1.17 3.11 -10.70
N THR A 73 0.02 2.51 -10.62
CA THR A 73 0.24 1.13 -11.05
C THR A 73 -0.68 0.16 -10.31
N ALA A 74 -0.68 0.23 -8.98
CA ALA A 74 -1.48 -0.68 -8.16
C ALA A 74 -2.97 -0.57 -8.51
N ASN A 75 -3.46 0.66 -8.73
CA ASN A 75 -4.87 0.90 -9.05
C ASN A 75 -5.27 0.44 -10.45
N LYS A 76 -4.33 0.07 -11.32
CA LYS A 76 -4.66 -0.56 -12.60
C LYS A 76 -5.02 -2.04 -12.46
N VAL A 77 -4.71 -2.64 -11.33
CA VAL A 77 -5.04 -4.04 -11.06
C VAL A 77 -6.47 -4.11 -10.54
N LYS A 78 -7.30 -4.92 -11.20
CA LYS A 78 -8.70 -5.10 -10.82
C LYS A 78 -8.82 -5.61 -9.38
N GLY A 79 -9.70 -5.01 -8.60
CA GLY A 79 -9.90 -5.36 -7.21
C GLY A 79 -9.05 -4.54 -6.23
N ILE A 80 -8.20 -3.65 -6.73
CA ILE A 80 -7.31 -2.85 -5.89
C ILE A 80 -7.85 -1.43 -5.70
N ARG A 81 -7.88 -0.98 -4.46
CA ARG A 81 -8.07 0.42 -4.08
C ARG A 81 -6.84 0.81 -3.27
N CYS A 82 -5.88 1.42 -3.96
CA CYS A 82 -4.62 1.86 -3.38
C CYS A 82 -4.70 3.34 -3.06
N ALA A 83 -4.46 3.71 -1.81
CA ALA A 83 -4.47 5.09 -1.38
C ALA A 83 -3.05 5.60 -1.19
N LEU A 84 -2.72 6.71 -1.85
CA LEU A 84 -1.47 7.41 -1.63
C LEU A 84 -1.65 8.32 -0.41
N CYS A 85 -0.93 8.03 0.67
CA CYS A 85 -1.04 8.74 1.92
C CYS A 85 0.29 9.34 2.35
N ALA A 86 0.27 10.60 2.78
CA ALA A 86 1.42 11.30 3.35
C ALA A 86 1.14 11.75 4.80
N ASP A 87 0.01 11.32 5.37
CA ASP A 87 -0.39 11.63 6.74
C ASP A 87 -1.27 10.50 7.28
N SER A 88 -1.40 10.46 8.61
CA SER A 88 -2.17 9.39 9.26
C SER A 88 -3.68 9.58 9.15
N LEU A 89 -4.15 10.83 9.01
CA LEU A 89 -5.59 11.08 8.85
C LEU A 89 -6.08 10.49 7.52
N SER A 90 -5.35 10.71 6.42
CA SER A 90 -5.70 10.14 5.13
C SER A 90 -5.71 8.61 5.18
N ALA A 91 -4.74 8.00 5.88
CA ALA A 91 -4.68 6.56 6.05
C ALA A 91 -5.89 6.02 6.83
N GLU A 92 -6.29 6.72 7.88
CA GLU A 92 -7.48 6.37 8.64
C GLU A 92 -8.74 6.47 7.79
N MET A 93 -8.92 7.59 7.11
CA MET A 93 -10.16 7.85 6.38
C MET A 93 -10.31 6.97 5.14
N THR A 94 -9.21 6.65 4.45
CA THR A 94 -9.29 5.73 3.32
C THR A 94 -9.68 4.31 3.75
N ARG A 95 -9.30 3.92 4.96
CA ARG A 95 -9.78 2.65 5.51
C ARG A 95 -11.26 2.74 5.87
N ARG A 96 -11.64 3.76 6.66
CA ARG A 96 -13.01 3.91 7.14
C ARG A 96 -14.02 4.07 5.99
N HIS A 97 -13.66 4.82 4.95
CA HIS A 97 -14.60 5.22 3.90
C HIS A 97 -14.43 4.49 2.59
N ASN A 98 -13.19 4.18 2.19
CA ASN A 98 -12.92 3.61 0.88
C ASN A 98 -12.58 2.12 0.92
N ASN A 99 -12.45 1.54 2.11
CA ASN A 99 -11.99 0.18 2.29
C ASN A 99 -10.75 -0.11 1.44
N ALA A 100 -9.81 0.85 1.42
CA ALA A 100 -8.59 0.69 0.65
C ALA A 100 -7.84 -0.55 1.12
N ASN A 101 -7.43 -1.38 0.18
CA ASN A 101 -6.68 -2.61 0.49
C ASN A 101 -5.19 -2.48 0.21
N MET A 102 -4.75 -1.36 -0.33
CA MET A 102 -3.33 -1.05 -0.49
C MET A 102 -3.03 0.38 -0.09
N LEU A 103 -1.84 0.57 0.46
CA LEU A 103 -1.29 1.85 0.86
C LEU A 103 -0.08 2.14 0.00
N ALA A 104 0.02 3.36 -0.54
CA ALA A 104 1.23 3.83 -1.21
C ALA A 104 1.83 5.00 -0.43
N MET A 105 3.15 5.04 -0.36
CA MET A 105 3.89 6.11 0.30
C MET A 105 5.09 6.55 -0.56
N GLY A 106 5.48 7.80 -0.39
CA GLY A 106 6.68 8.35 -1.03
C GLY A 106 7.83 8.44 -0.05
N ALA A 107 8.91 7.70 -0.31
CA ALA A 107 10.10 7.72 0.56
C ALA A 107 10.77 9.09 0.59
N GLY A 108 10.60 9.90 -0.46
CA GLY A 108 11.09 11.28 -0.50
C GLY A 108 10.12 12.29 0.14
N ILE A 109 8.94 11.84 0.53
CA ILE A 109 7.89 12.71 1.10
C ILE A 109 7.74 12.46 2.60
N VAL A 110 7.71 11.19 3.03
CA VAL A 110 7.52 10.85 4.44
C VAL A 110 8.81 10.27 5.02
N GLY A 111 9.13 10.69 6.24
CA GLY A 111 10.23 10.10 6.98
C GLY A 111 9.82 8.80 7.65
N PRO A 112 10.81 8.04 8.18
CA PRO A 112 10.52 6.72 8.76
C PRO A 112 9.50 6.74 9.90
N ASN A 113 9.57 7.73 10.79
CA ASN A 113 8.66 7.79 11.94
C ASN A 113 7.21 8.03 11.50
N LEU A 114 7.00 8.94 10.55
CA LEU A 114 5.68 9.20 10.01
C LEU A 114 5.17 7.99 9.22
N ALA A 115 6.05 7.34 8.47
CA ALA A 115 5.68 6.14 7.72
C ALA A 115 5.19 5.02 8.65
N GLU A 116 5.84 4.82 9.79
CA GLU A 116 5.39 3.85 10.79
C GLU A 116 3.98 4.16 11.27
N ARG A 117 3.71 5.44 11.57
CA ARG A 117 2.38 5.87 12.02
C ARG A 117 1.31 5.68 10.96
N ILE A 118 1.64 6.01 9.72
CA ILE A 118 0.73 5.82 8.58
C ILE A 118 0.39 4.34 8.42
N VAL A 119 1.41 3.47 8.46
CA VAL A 119 1.24 2.02 8.33
C VAL A 119 0.40 1.46 9.48
N ASP A 120 0.71 1.83 10.71
CA ASP A 120 -0.07 1.38 11.88
C ASP A 120 -1.54 1.75 11.74
N THR A 121 -1.80 3.00 11.38
CA THR A 121 -3.17 3.49 11.19
C THR A 121 -3.88 2.71 10.09
N PHE A 122 -3.21 2.51 8.96
CA PHE A 122 -3.79 1.78 7.83
C PHE A 122 -4.12 0.33 8.18
N LEU A 123 -3.22 -0.37 8.87
CA LEU A 123 -3.40 -1.78 9.20
C LEU A 123 -4.40 -2.01 10.34
N ASN A 124 -4.63 -1.02 11.19
CA ASN A 124 -5.46 -1.18 12.40
C ASN A 124 -6.82 -0.48 12.33
N THR A 125 -7.20 0.11 11.20
CA THR A 125 -8.47 0.80 11.04
C THR A 125 -9.45 -0.05 10.24
N GLU A 126 -10.65 -0.26 10.80
CA GLU A 126 -11.70 -1.05 10.16
C GLU A 126 -12.53 -0.20 9.18
N PHE A 127 -13.13 -0.86 8.21
CA PHE A 127 -14.07 -0.23 7.28
C PHE A 127 -15.41 -0.03 7.99
N GLU A 128 -16.01 1.17 7.86
CA GLU A 128 -17.29 1.49 8.49
C GLU A 128 -18.47 0.82 7.81
N GLY A 129 -18.38 0.53 6.52
CA GLY A 129 -19.51 -0.02 5.76
C GLY A 129 -20.63 1.00 5.58
N GLY A 130 -21.88 0.55 5.73
CA GLY A 130 -23.03 1.42 5.59
C GLY A 130 -23.09 2.13 4.24
N ARG A 131 -23.31 3.45 4.25
CA ARG A 131 -23.37 4.27 3.02
C ARG A 131 -22.07 4.25 2.22
N HIS A 132 -20.93 4.00 2.88
CA HIS A 132 -19.64 3.93 2.20
C HIS A 132 -19.52 2.69 1.32
N GLN A 133 -20.17 1.59 1.70
CA GLN A 133 -20.18 0.37 0.90
C GLN A 133 -20.79 0.62 -0.48
N ARG A 134 -21.88 1.39 -0.56
CA ARG A 134 -22.51 1.73 -1.83
C ARG A 134 -21.53 2.47 -2.75
N ARG A 135 -20.75 3.39 -2.18
CA ARG A 135 -19.78 4.18 -2.95
C ARG A 135 -18.61 3.33 -3.41
N VAL A 136 -18.13 2.43 -2.56
CA VAL A 136 -17.09 1.47 -2.93
C VAL A 136 -17.58 0.55 -4.06
N ASP A 137 -18.84 0.10 -3.98
CA ASP A 137 -19.42 -0.74 -5.03
C ASP A 137 -19.50 0.00 -6.38
N LEU A 138 -19.79 1.30 -6.37
CA LEU A 138 -19.80 2.11 -7.59
C LEU A 138 -18.41 2.24 -8.20
N ILE A 139 -17.37 2.33 -7.37
CA ILE A 139 -15.98 2.31 -7.85
C ILE A 139 -15.67 0.96 -8.49
N SER A 140 -16.01 -0.13 -7.80
CA SER A 140 -15.75 -1.49 -8.30
C SER A 140 -16.48 -1.77 -9.61
N ALA A 141 -17.67 -1.20 -9.79
CA ALA A 141 -18.45 -1.37 -11.01
C ALA A 141 -17.80 -0.74 -12.25
N MET A 142 -16.81 0.14 -12.06
CA MET A 142 -16.06 0.74 -13.17
C MET A 142 -15.02 -0.23 -13.74
N GLU A 143 -14.72 -1.31 -13.06
CA GLU A 143 -13.77 -2.30 -13.52
C GLU A 143 -14.41 -3.23 -14.53
N GLU A 144 -13.67 -3.57 -15.59
CA GLU A 144 -14.15 -4.47 -16.65
C GLU A 144 -13.55 -5.86 -16.53
#